data_12d71e3f2b20863142266503d53d80c0
#
_entry.id   12d71e3f2b20863142266503d53d80c0
#
_cell.length_a   1.000
_cell.length_b   1.000
_cell.length_c   1.000
_cell.angle_alpha   90.00
_cell.angle_beta   90.00
_cell.angle_gamma   90.00
#
_symmetry.space_group_name_H-M   'P 1'
#
loop_
_entity.id
_entity.type
_entity.pdbx_description
1 polymer ?
#
loop_
_entity_poly.entity_id
_entity_poly.type
_entity_poly.pdbx_seq_one_letter_code
_entity_poly.pdbx_strand_id
1 'polypeptide(L)'
;MYKRQIHGITVNDWNTRLKPKRFMVIDDQICDDEVVKGSMRMSKPSGTGMSIISTETAINNFKMGKYDNHGVFVIVKEPETLLKLEEAGIEFSDVNVGFLFAEGDRKPITNRISLNDKEIEDLKELSKRGKNVTFQYRPSDEELSLDAILSKLD
;
A
#
# COMPACT_ATOMS: atom_id res chain seq x y z
N MET A 1 -1.14 6.75 12.61
CA MET A 1 -0.97 5.60 11.71
C MET A 1 -0.68 5.99 10.27
N TYR A 2 -1.41 6.91 9.69
CA TYR A 2 -1.17 7.38 8.32
C TYR A 2 0.22 7.91 8.09
N LYS A 3 0.78 8.60 9.08
CA LYS A 3 2.13 9.15 8.99
C LYS A 3 3.19 8.09 8.70
N ARG A 4 2.88 6.81 8.93
CA ARG A 4 3.84 5.72 8.72
C ARG A 4 3.76 5.10 7.33
N GLN A 5 2.71 5.37 6.58
CA GLN A 5 2.63 4.97 5.17
C GLN A 5 3.56 5.85 4.32
N ILE A 6 3.73 7.11 4.74
CA ILE A 6 4.58 8.09 4.06
C ILE A 6 5.52 8.75 5.07
N HIS A 7 6.51 8.03 5.55
CA HIS A 7 7.62 8.63 6.30
C HIS A 7 8.94 8.25 5.62
N GLY A 8 10.05 8.80 6.12
CA GLY A 8 11.34 8.69 5.48
C GLY A 8 11.74 7.27 5.07
N ILE A 9 11.47 6.27 5.91
CA ILE A 9 11.83 4.89 5.58
C ILE A 9 11.01 4.37 4.41
N THR A 10 9.67 4.51 4.47
CA THR A 10 8.80 4.01 3.42
C THR A 10 9.04 4.72 2.09
N VAL A 11 9.06 6.06 2.12
CA VAL A 11 9.13 6.85 0.90
C VAL A 11 10.53 6.88 0.33
N ASN A 12 11.54 7.21 1.15
CA ASN A 12 12.90 7.39 0.65
C ASN A 12 13.55 6.07 0.23
N ASP A 13 13.41 5.02 1.05
CA ASP A 13 14.03 3.73 0.75
C ASP A 13 13.41 3.09 -0.49
N TRP A 14 12.08 3.08 -0.59
CA TRP A 14 11.39 2.53 -1.75
C TRP A 14 11.52 3.41 -2.98
N ASN A 15 11.61 4.74 -2.82
CA ASN A 15 11.88 5.63 -3.93
C ASN A 15 13.24 5.34 -4.57
N THR A 16 14.25 5.07 -3.75
CA THR A 16 15.58 4.74 -4.25
C THR A 16 15.57 3.47 -5.09
N ARG A 17 14.80 2.45 -4.66
CA ARG A 17 14.73 1.16 -5.36
C ARG A 17 13.82 1.21 -6.59
N LEU A 18 12.60 1.75 -6.45
CA LEU A 18 11.57 1.68 -7.49
C LEU A 18 11.55 2.91 -8.40
N LYS A 19 12.00 4.06 -7.91
CA LYS A 19 12.02 5.33 -8.64
C LYS A 19 10.69 5.66 -9.31
N PRO A 20 9.57 5.66 -8.57
CA PRO A 20 8.28 5.99 -9.16
C PRO A 20 8.22 7.47 -9.52
N LYS A 21 7.40 7.81 -10.51
CA LYS A 21 7.15 9.21 -10.84
C LYS A 21 6.15 9.84 -9.88
N ARG A 22 5.31 9.05 -9.24
CA ARG A 22 4.26 9.53 -8.35
C ARG A 22 4.01 8.57 -7.20
N PHE A 23 3.81 9.14 -6.04
CA PHE A 23 3.25 8.43 -4.89
C PHE A 23 1.76 8.71 -4.82
N MET A 24 0.96 7.67 -4.66
CA MET A 24 -0.49 7.80 -4.54
C MET A 24 -0.94 7.15 -3.24
N VAL A 25 -1.49 7.97 -2.35
CA VAL A 25 -2.10 7.47 -1.11
C VAL A 25 -3.61 7.42 -1.34
N ILE A 26 -4.17 6.23 -1.20
CA ILE A 26 -5.62 6.03 -1.32
C ILE A 26 -6.16 5.78 0.08
N ASP A 27 -6.88 6.77 0.61
CA ASP A 27 -7.46 6.68 1.94
C ASP A 27 -8.70 7.57 2.01
N ASP A 28 -9.85 6.93 2.17
CA ASP A 28 -11.14 7.61 2.16
C ASP A 28 -11.36 8.48 3.40
N GLN A 29 -10.58 8.28 4.47
CA GLN A 29 -10.70 9.06 5.69
C GLN A 29 -9.89 10.35 5.64
N ILE A 30 -8.68 10.31 5.09
CA ILE A 30 -7.77 11.45 5.13
C ILE A 30 -7.73 12.27 3.84
N CYS A 31 -8.39 11.82 2.78
CA CYS A 31 -8.38 12.53 1.50
C CYS A 31 -8.94 13.95 1.60
N ASP A 32 -9.77 14.25 2.59
CA ASP A 32 -10.32 15.56 2.86
C ASP A 32 -9.66 16.28 4.04
N ASP A 33 -8.66 15.68 4.67
CA ASP A 33 -7.94 16.29 5.80
C ASP A 33 -6.71 17.03 5.31
N GLU A 34 -6.84 18.35 5.13
CA GLU A 34 -5.77 19.19 4.58
C GLU A 34 -4.52 19.22 5.47
N VAL A 35 -4.66 19.10 6.79
CA VAL A 35 -3.52 19.10 7.71
C VAL A 35 -2.70 17.84 7.52
N VAL A 36 -3.35 16.67 7.50
CA VAL A 36 -2.67 15.39 7.30
C VAL A 36 -2.05 15.32 5.91
N LYS A 37 -2.78 15.78 4.88
CA LYS A 37 -2.27 15.80 3.50
C LYS A 37 -1.01 16.68 3.38
N GLY A 38 -1.02 17.85 4.01
CA GLY A 38 0.14 18.74 4.02
C GLY A 38 1.35 18.09 4.68
N SER A 39 1.13 17.42 5.81
CA SER A 39 2.18 16.69 6.51
C SER A 39 2.78 15.57 5.66
N MET A 40 1.95 14.82 4.95
CA MET A 40 2.41 13.75 4.07
C MET A 40 3.20 14.28 2.87
N ARG A 41 2.74 15.38 2.28
CA ARG A 41 3.43 16.01 1.14
C ARG A 41 4.82 16.48 1.49
N MET A 42 5.05 16.87 2.74
CA MET A 42 6.39 17.26 3.20
C MET A 42 7.39 16.10 3.18
N SER A 43 6.91 14.88 3.18
CA SER A 43 7.76 13.68 3.16
C SER A 43 8.07 13.20 1.75
N LYS A 44 7.48 13.79 0.70
CA LYS A 44 7.70 13.29 -0.65
C LYS A 44 9.10 13.63 -1.16
N PRO A 45 9.75 12.71 -1.89
CA PRO A 45 11.03 13.01 -2.52
C PRO A 45 10.91 14.08 -3.59
N SER A 46 11.97 14.87 -3.76
CA SER A 46 12.04 15.87 -4.83
C SER A 46 11.88 15.23 -6.20
N GLY A 47 11.15 15.88 -7.07
CA GLY A 47 10.94 15.41 -8.44
C GLY A 47 9.85 14.39 -8.61
N THR A 48 9.15 14.02 -7.52
CA THR A 48 8.00 13.11 -7.61
C THR A 48 6.69 13.85 -7.40
N GLY A 49 5.62 13.35 -7.99
CA GLY A 49 4.27 13.80 -7.69
C GLY A 49 3.72 13.08 -6.47
N MET A 50 2.68 13.62 -5.86
CA MET A 50 1.96 12.96 -4.78
C MET A 50 0.48 13.26 -4.88
N SER A 51 -0.33 12.20 -4.83
CA SER A 51 -1.78 12.28 -4.78
C SER A 51 -2.26 11.65 -3.48
N ILE A 52 -3.19 12.31 -2.79
CA ILE A 52 -3.82 11.77 -1.59
C ILE A 52 -5.32 11.88 -1.86
N ILE A 53 -5.94 10.76 -2.20
CA ILE A 53 -7.27 10.74 -2.81
C ILE A 53 -8.12 9.60 -2.27
N SER A 54 -9.43 9.68 -2.55
CA SER A 54 -10.35 8.61 -2.21
C SER A 54 -10.21 7.44 -3.17
N THR A 55 -10.76 6.29 -2.79
CA THR A 55 -10.81 5.11 -3.65
C THR A 55 -11.55 5.42 -4.95
N GLU A 56 -12.69 6.11 -4.86
CA GLU A 56 -13.48 6.47 -6.04
C GLU A 56 -12.70 7.35 -7.00
N THR A 57 -12.02 8.38 -6.48
CA THR A 57 -11.19 9.28 -7.29
C THR A 57 -10.05 8.52 -7.95
N ALA A 58 -9.41 7.62 -7.24
CA ALA A 58 -8.33 6.80 -7.79
C ALA A 58 -8.83 5.94 -8.96
N ILE A 59 -9.96 5.26 -8.78
CA ILE A 59 -10.54 4.42 -9.82
C ILE A 59 -10.85 5.26 -11.06
N ASN A 60 -11.50 6.40 -10.90
CA ASN A 60 -11.84 7.27 -12.00
C ASN A 60 -10.61 7.77 -12.75
N ASN A 61 -9.58 8.19 -12.01
CA ASN A 61 -8.35 8.70 -12.61
C ASN A 61 -7.60 7.62 -13.41
N PHE A 62 -7.54 6.39 -12.89
CA PHE A 62 -6.94 5.28 -13.64
C PHE A 62 -7.73 4.94 -14.90
N LYS A 63 -9.06 4.93 -14.82
CA LYS A 63 -9.92 4.63 -15.99
C LYS A 63 -9.81 5.69 -17.07
N MET A 64 -9.54 6.94 -16.69
CA MET A 64 -9.33 8.04 -17.63
C MET A 64 -7.94 8.05 -18.26
N GLY A 65 -7.08 7.13 -17.90
CA GLY A 65 -5.72 7.03 -18.42
C GLY A 65 -4.77 8.10 -17.88
N LYS A 66 -5.11 8.73 -16.78
CA LYS A 66 -4.32 9.83 -16.21
C LYS A 66 -2.88 9.43 -15.87
N TYR A 67 -2.67 8.15 -15.56
CA TYR A 67 -1.37 7.62 -15.12
C TYR A 67 -0.77 6.62 -16.11
N ASP A 68 -1.25 6.54 -17.34
CA ASP A 68 -0.86 5.50 -18.29
C ASP A 68 0.65 5.42 -18.55
N ASN A 69 1.34 6.54 -18.52
CA ASN A 69 2.78 6.61 -18.77
C ASN A 69 3.60 6.86 -17.49
N HIS A 70 3.00 6.64 -16.33
CA HIS A 70 3.65 6.91 -15.06
C HIS A 70 3.89 5.63 -14.27
N GLY A 71 5.08 5.51 -13.67
CA GLY A 71 5.28 4.56 -12.58
C GLY A 71 4.63 5.13 -11.33
N VAL A 72 3.58 4.49 -10.82
CA VAL A 72 2.86 4.94 -9.63
C VAL A 72 3.09 3.96 -8.49
N PHE A 73 3.57 4.47 -7.36
CA PHE A 73 3.66 3.72 -6.12
C PHE A 73 2.38 3.98 -5.33
N VAL A 74 1.52 2.98 -5.27
CA VAL A 74 0.23 3.09 -4.58
C VAL A 74 0.37 2.63 -3.14
N ILE A 75 -0.09 3.44 -2.22
CA ILE A 75 -0.07 3.17 -0.79
C ILE A 75 -1.50 3.12 -0.29
N VAL A 76 -1.88 2.00 0.30
CA VAL A 76 -3.22 1.81 0.86
C VAL A 76 -3.11 1.41 2.33
N LYS A 77 -4.18 1.67 3.07
CA LYS A 77 -4.24 1.34 4.49
C LYS A 77 -4.56 -0.13 4.72
N GLU A 78 -5.34 -0.73 3.83
CA GLU A 78 -5.85 -2.09 4.00
C GLU A 78 -5.97 -2.82 2.67
N PRO A 79 -5.83 -4.16 2.68
CA PRO A 79 -5.90 -4.95 1.45
C PRO A 79 -7.22 -4.85 0.69
N GLU A 80 -8.31 -4.58 1.39
CA GLU A 80 -9.63 -4.42 0.76
C GLU A 80 -9.62 -3.36 -0.33
N THR A 81 -8.89 -2.27 -0.14
CA THR A 81 -8.78 -1.21 -1.14
C THR A 81 -8.18 -1.74 -2.44
N LEU A 82 -7.19 -2.62 -2.34
CA LEU A 82 -6.58 -3.24 -3.51
C LEU A 82 -7.54 -4.14 -4.26
N LEU A 83 -8.40 -4.88 -3.55
CA LEU A 83 -9.43 -5.69 -4.18
C LEU A 83 -10.43 -4.82 -4.92
N LYS A 84 -10.81 -3.68 -4.37
CA LYS A 84 -11.71 -2.73 -5.04
C LYS A 84 -11.09 -2.18 -6.33
N LEU A 85 -9.79 -1.88 -6.31
CA LEU A 85 -9.08 -1.43 -7.51
C LEU A 85 -9.06 -2.54 -8.57
N GLU A 86 -8.77 -3.76 -8.19
CA GLU A 86 -8.71 -4.89 -9.10
C GLU A 86 -10.09 -5.18 -9.72
N GLU A 87 -11.16 -5.14 -8.91
CA GLU A 87 -12.53 -5.32 -9.38
C GLU A 87 -12.96 -4.22 -10.36
N ALA A 88 -12.38 -3.04 -10.25
CA ALA A 88 -12.63 -1.92 -11.15
C ALA A 88 -11.82 -2.03 -12.46
N GLY A 89 -11.00 -3.07 -12.62
CA GLY A 89 -10.22 -3.29 -13.84
C GLY A 89 -8.86 -2.62 -13.84
N ILE A 90 -8.40 -2.12 -12.71
CA ILE A 90 -7.07 -1.50 -12.61
C ILE A 90 -6.02 -2.59 -12.46
N GLU A 91 -5.03 -2.58 -13.34
CA GLU A 91 -3.98 -3.60 -13.37
C GLU A 91 -2.83 -3.26 -12.43
N PHE A 92 -2.44 -4.23 -11.64
CA PHE A 92 -1.21 -4.21 -10.85
C PHE A 92 -0.80 -5.67 -10.58
N SER A 93 0.47 -5.92 -10.36
CA SER A 93 0.97 -7.29 -10.18
C SER A 93 1.55 -7.53 -8.80
N ASP A 94 2.26 -6.58 -8.25
CA ASP A 94 2.98 -6.75 -6.99
C ASP A 94 2.28 -6.02 -5.85
N VAL A 95 2.08 -6.75 -4.75
CA VAL A 95 1.51 -6.21 -3.51
C VAL A 95 2.52 -6.46 -2.40
N ASN A 96 2.98 -5.40 -1.75
CA ASN A 96 3.88 -5.49 -0.63
C ASN A 96 3.23 -5.02 0.65
N VAL A 97 3.27 -5.84 1.68
CA VAL A 97 2.83 -5.48 3.02
C VAL A 97 4.08 -5.07 3.80
N GLY A 98 4.23 -3.78 4.04
CA GLY A 98 5.42 -3.24 4.68
C GLY A 98 5.37 -3.24 6.19
N PHE A 99 4.30 -2.71 6.74
CA PHE A 99 4.17 -2.55 8.19
C PHE A 99 2.71 -2.40 8.58
N LEU A 100 2.24 -3.29 9.47
CA LEU A 100 0.90 -3.22 10.03
C LEU A 100 0.98 -3.44 11.54
N PHE A 101 0.53 -2.46 12.30
CA PHE A 101 0.56 -2.53 13.75
C PHE A 101 -0.51 -3.45 14.34
N ALA A 102 -0.22 -3.99 15.52
CA ALA A 102 -1.21 -4.65 16.34
C ALA A 102 -2.21 -3.59 16.83
N GLU A 103 -3.38 -3.56 16.22
CA GLU A 103 -4.41 -2.57 16.49
C GLU A 103 -5.77 -3.21 16.24
N GLY A 104 -6.75 -2.88 17.10
CA GLY A 104 -8.07 -3.48 17.01
C GLY A 104 -7.99 -5.01 17.15
N ASP A 105 -8.55 -5.71 16.19
CA ASP A 105 -8.59 -7.18 16.17
C ASP A 105 -7.41 -7.84 15.45
N ARG A 106 -6.40 -7.06 15.10
CA ARG A 106 -5.19 -7.60 14.47
C ARG A 106 -4.35 -8.39 15.45
N LYS A 107 -3.90 -9.56 15.01
CA LYS A 107 -3.04 -10.45 15.79
C LYS A 107 -1.60 -10.34 15.31
N PRO A 108 -0.62 -10.21 16.23
CA PRO A 108 0.79 -10.17 15.82
C PRO A 108 1.24 -11.46 15.15
N ILE A 109 1.91 -11.33 14.01
CA ILE A 109 2.50 -12.46 13.29
C ILE A 109 4.02 -12.36 13.31
N THR A 110 4.53 -11.14 13.03
CA THR A 110 5.95 -10.83 13.15
C THR A 110 6.08 -9.51 13.93
N ASN A 111 7.31 -9.05 14.16
CA ASN A 111 7.57 -7.79 14.86
C ASN A 111 6.92 -6.58 14.17
N ARG A 112 6.66 -6.68 12.88
CA ARG A 112 6.16 -5.55 12.08
C ARG A 112 4.83 -5.81 11.42
N ILE A 113 4.35 -7.05 11.45
CA ILE A 113 3.12 -7.45 10.76
C ILE A 113 2.12 -8.01 11.75
N SER A 114 0.96 -7.40 11.79
CA SER A 114 -0.22 -7.89 12.51
C SER A 114 -1.39 -7.88 11.54
N LEU A 115 -2.17 -8.93 11.52
CA LEU A 115 -3.28 -9.07 10.58
C LEU A 115 -4.53 -9.59 11.31
N ASN A 116 -5.70 -9.09 10.90
CA ASN A 116 -6.97 -9.69 11.31
C ASN A 116 -7.42 -10.72 10.26
N ASP A 117 -8.47 -11.45 10.59
CA ASP A 117 -8.95 -12.53 9.71
C ASP A 117 -9.38 -12.02 8.33
N LYS A 118 -10.04 -10.85 8.29
CA LYS A 118 -10.48 -10.25 7.03
C LYS A 118 -9.29 -9.87 6.15
N GLU A 119 -8.27 -9.28 6.74
CA GLU A 119 -7.06 -8.90 6.00
C GLU A 119 -6.34 -10.12 5.43
N ILE A 120 -6.29 -11.20 6.21
CA ILE A 120 -5.71 -12.47 5.75
C ILE A 120 -6.50 -13.01 4.55
N GLU A 121 -7.82 -13.01 4.63
CA GLU A 121 -8.66 -13.48 3.51
C GLU A 121 -8.50 -12.60 2.28
N ASP A 122 -8.44 -11.28 2.45
CA ASP A 122 -8.26 -10.35 1.36
C ASP A 122 -6.90 -10.56 0.66
N LEU A 123 -5.84 -10.79 1.43
CA LEU A 123 -4.51 -11.08 0.88
C LEU A 123 -4.49 -12.42 0.14
N LYS A 124 -5.16 -13.44 0.69
CA LYS A 124 -5.31 -14.73 0.00
C LYS A 124 -6.06 -14.57 -1.31
N GLU A 125 -7.10 -13.75 -1.35
CA GLU A 125 -7.87 -13.49 -2.55
C GLU A 125 -7.02 -12.77 -3.60
N LEU A 126 -6.22 -11.79 -3.21
CA LEU A 126 -5.30 -11.12 -4.12
C LEU A 126 -4.31 -12.11 -4.74
N SER A 127 -3.75 -12.99 -3.91
CA SER A 127 -2.84 -14.03 -4.40
C SER A 127 -3.54 -14.98 -5.37
N LYS A 128 -4.78 -15.36 -5.07
CA LYS A 128 -5.60 -16.23 -5.92
C LYS A 128 -5.89 -15.59 -7.27
N ARG A 129 -6.00 -14.28 -7.33
CA ARG A 129 -6.22 -13.52 -8.57
C ARG A 129 -4.92 -13.26 -9.34
N GLY A 130 -3.82 -13.85 -8.93
CA GLY A 130 -2.55 -13.78 -9.64
C GLY A 130 -1.63 -12.65 -9.18
N LYS A 131 -1.95 -11.96 -8.09
CA LYS A 131 -1.08 -10.93 -7.56
C LYS A 131 0.05 -11.56 -6.76
N ASN A 132 1.25 -11.00 -6.86
CA ASN A 132 2.39 -11.44 -6.08
C ASN A 132 2.40 -10.72 -4.73
N VAL A 133 1.93 -11.40 -3.68
CA VAL A 133 1.82 -10.82 -2.33
C VAL A 133 3.04 -11.18 -1.52
N THR A 134 3.78 -10.17 -1.09
CA THR A 134 5.00 -10.33 -0.29
C THR A 134 4.97 -9.42 0.92
N PHE A 135 5.87 -9.68 1.86
CA PHE A 135 5.99 -8.92 3.11
C PHE A 135 7.43 -8.46 3.27
N GLN A 136 7.65 -7.17 3.18
CA GLN A 136 8.98 -6.58 3.27
C GLN A 136 8.86 -5.12 3.70
N TYR A 137 9.46 -4.77 4.83
CA TYR A 137 9.38 -3.40 5.35
C TYR A 137 10.28 -2.44 4.58
N ARG A 138 11.57 -2.80 4.46
CA ARG A 138 12.55 -2.01 3.70
C ARG A 138 13.06 -2.83 2.53
N PRO A 139 13.53 -2.20 1.46
CA PRO A 139 14.15 -2.94 0.37
C PRO A 139 15.32 -3.82 0.79
N SER A 140 16.02 -3.46 1.88
CA SER A 140 17.14 -4.21 2.42
C SER A 140 16.73 -5.37 3.34
N ASP A 141 15.46 -5.43 3.75
CA ASP A 141 14.97 -6.50 4.62
C ASP A 141 14.68 -7.76 3.81
N GLU A 142 14.59 -8.89 4.52
CA GLU A 142 14.18 -10.15 3.91
C GLU A 142 12.74 -10.06 3.41
N GLU A 143 12.52 -10.48 2.17
CA GLU A 143 11.19 -10.57 1.59
C GLU A 143 10.55 -11.92 1.96
N LEU A 144 9.40 -11.87 2.60
CA LEU A 144 8.66 -13.06 2.98
C LEU A 144 7.45 -13.24 2.06
N SER A 145 7.17 -14.49 1.69
CA SER A 145 5.99 -14.81 0.89
C SER A 145 4.74 -14.84 1.77
N LEU A 146 3.58 -14.79 1.13
CA LEU A 146 2.31 -14.97 1.83
C LEU A 146 2.25 -16.33 2.53
N ASP A 147 2.71 -17.38 1.88
CA ASP A 147 2.72 -18.73 2.48
C ASP A 147 3.61 -18.79 3.73
N ALA A 148 4.75 -18.10 3.72
CA ALA A 148 5.63 -18.03 4.87
C ALA A 148 4.95 -17.35 6.06
N ILE A 149 4.18 -16.28 5.80
CA ILE A 149 3.44 -15.58 6.84
C ILE A 149 2.28 -16.44 7.36
N LEU A 150 1.55 -17.09 6.48
CA LEU A 150 0.42 -17.95 6.86
C LEU A 150 0.87 -19.14 7.71
N SER A 151 2.05 -19.68 7.43
CA SER A 151 2.59 -20.80 8.22
C SER A 151 2.89 -20.41 9.67
N LYS A 152 3.08 -19.13 9.96
CA LYS A 152 3.30 -18.64 11.32
C LYS A 152 2.03 -18.52 12.15
N LEU A 153 0.85 -18.66 11.52
CA LEU A 153 -0.44 -18.60 12.19
C LEU A 153 -0.85 -19.95 12.82
N ASP A 154 -0.25 -21.02 12.36
CA ASP A 154 -0.56 -22.38 12.79
C ASP A 154 0.25 -22.84 14.03
#